data_915a60020132d184d6875f82887cb768
#
_entry.id   915a60020132d184d6875f82887cb768
#
_cell.length_a   1.000
_cell.length_b   1.000
_cell.length_c   1.000
_cell.angle_alpha   90.00
_cell.angle_beta   90.00
_cell.angle_gamma   90.00
#
_symmetry.space_group_name_H-M   'P 1'
#
loop_
_entity.id
_entity.type
_entity.pdbx_description
1 polymer ?
#
loop_
_entity_poly.entity_id
_entity_poly.type
_entity_poly.pdbx_seq_one_letter_code
_entity_poly.pdbx_strand_id
1 'polypeptide(L)'
;MITYSLLHMIDTLHTEEDCRVYLENMRWNGKPICPHCGSISEHHYKLTKDGKFEGLYKCKDCRCRFTVRQGTMFEGSNLPLKKWFYAIYLFLSHKRGISSCQLARDINVTQKTAWFMLHRIRYNVKDDDANFNDMTQVDETYIGGKTKRNKGGQGRSTKQKTPVMGLLSDGLVYAKVIKNARSKVLLGVIDELVRKDSTVISDSWSGYNKVKNEYIHEVVEHSLGIYVNKDGFHTNSIEDFWSQLKRGIIGIYYLV
;
A
#
# COMPACT_ATOMS: atom_id res chain seq x y z
N MET A 1 -2.86 16.21 2.84
CA MET A 1 -1.49 15.77 2.44
C MET A 1 -0.92 16.84 1.53
N ILE A 2 0.10 17.57 1.96
CA ILE A 2 0.70 18.63 1.12
C ILE A 2 1.53 17.93 0.05
N THR A 3 1.04 17.97 -1.18
CA THR A 3 1.74 17.38 -2.33
C THR A 3 2.87 18.33 -2.73
N TYR A 4 4.02 18.21 -2.10
CA TYR A 4 5.20 18.95 -2.55
C TYR A 4 5.61 18.45 -3.93
N SER A 5 5.96 19.37 -4.84
CA SER A 5 6.62 18.99 -6.08
C SER A 5 8.02 18.42 -5.76
N LEU A 6 8.58 17.66 -6.70
CA LEU A 6 9.96 17.16 -6.54
C LEU A 6 10.95 18.32 -6.35
N LEU A 7 10.79 19.41 -7.10
CA LEU A 7 11.62 20.59 -6.96
C LEU A 7 11.53 21.19 -5.57
N HIS A 8 10.30 21.38 -5.06
CA HIS A 8 10.11 21.90 -3.70
C HIS A 8 10.78 21.00 -2.65
N MET A 9 10.71 19.68 -2.81
CA MET A 9 11.37 18.75 -1.90
C MET A 9 12.90 18.82 -2.00
N ILE A 10 13.45 19.00 -3.21
CA ILE A 10 14.86 19.22 -3.43
C ILE A 10 15.30 20.52 -2.75
N ASP A 11 14.52 21.58 -2.88
CA ASP A 11 14.82 22.91 -2.36
C ASP A 11 14.68 23.01 -0.82
N THR A 12 13.86 22.18 -0.21
CA THR A 12 13.61 22.23 1.25
C THR A 12 14.41 21.19 2.03
N LEU A 13 14.77 20.08 1.43
CA LEU A 13 15.45 18.95 2.07
C LEU A 13 16.87 18.77 1.48
N HIS A 14 17.71 19.83 1.59
CA HIS A 14 19.04 19.82 1.02
C HIS A 14 20.01 18.89 1.73
N THR A 15 19.98 18.91 3.07
CA THR A 15 20.91 18.19 3.91
C THR A 15 20.24 17.04 4.65
N GLU A 16 21.03 16.13 5.19
CA GLU A 16 20.53 15.07 6.08
C GLU A 16 19.91 15.66 7.36
N GLU A 17 20.41 16.81 7.79
CA GLU A 17 19.88 17.54 8.93
C GLU A 17 18.48 18.07 8.65
N ASP A 18 18.26 18.70 7.50
CA ASP A 18 16.92 19.17 7.09
C ASP A 18 15.92 18.01 7.06
N CYS A 19 16.32 16.88 6.49
CA CYS A 19 15.50 15.68 6.46
C CYS A 19 15.17 15.16 7.86
N ARG A 20 16.15 15.18 8.77
CA ARG A 20 15.95 14.77 10.15
C ARG A 20 14.99 15.72 10.88
N VAL A 21 15.21 17.03 10.79
CA VAL A 21 14.37 18.05 11.42
C VAL A 21 12.94 17.97 10.88
N TYR A 22 12.79 17.77 9.58
CA TYR A 22 11.48 17.57 8.96
C TYR A 22 10.75 16.35 9.56
N LEU A 23 11.44 15.21 9.68
CA LEU A 23 10.87 14.00 10.27
C LEU A 23 10.55 14.17 11.77
N GLU A 24 11.41 14.87 12.53
CA GLU A 24 11.20 15.20 13.94
C GLU A 24 9.94 16.06 14.10
N ASN A 25 9.75 17.06 13.26
CA ASN A 25 8.57 17.93 13.28
C ASN A 25 7.29 17.15 12.95
N MET A 26 7.33 16.30 11.93
CA MET A 26 6.19 15.45 11.57
C MET A 26 5.78 14.49 12.69
N ARG A 27 6.74 13.88 13.37
CA ARG A 27 6.47 12.87 14.40
C ARG A 27 6.18 13.44 15.77
N TRP A 28 6.89 14.50 16.12
CA TRP A 28 6.99 14.96 17.50
C TRP A 28 6.47 16.38 17.72
N ASN A 29 6.29 17.14 16.65
CA ASN A 29 5.85 18.55 16.72
C ASN A 29 6.62 19.36 17.79
N GLY A 30 7.96 19.23 17.78
CA GLY A 30 8.85 19.92 18.70
C GLY A 30 9.06 19.24 20.06
N LYS A 31 8.30 18.19 20.41
CA LYS A 31 8.39 17.47 21.70
C LYS A 31 8.82 16.02 21.49
N PRO A 32 10.13 15.71 21.48
CA PRO A 32 10.62 14.36 21.26
C PRO A 32 9.96 13.33 22.20
N ILE A 33 9.55 12.20 21.60
CA ILE A 33 8.90 11.09 22.31
C ILE A 33 9.86 9.92 22.35
N CYS A 34 10.15 9.43 23.56
CA CYS A 34 11.00 8.27 23.75
C CYS A 34 10.24 6.98 23.31
N PRO A 35 10.74 6.20 22.33
CA PRO A 35 10.06 5.00 21.87
C PRO A 35 10.13 3.83 22.88
N HIS A 36 10.97 3.92 23.93
CA HIS A 36 11.14 2.88 24.92
C HIS A 36 10.16 2.99 26.10
N CYS A 37 9.84 4.22 26.52
CA CYS A 37 8.99 4.44 27.71
C CYS A 37 7.83 5.40 27.47
N GLY A 38 7.68 5.93 26.24
CA GLY A 38 6.61 6.87 25.91
C GLY A 38 6.78 8.28 26.48
N SER A 39 7.87 8.57 27.20
CA SER A 39 8.12 9.90 27.79
C SER A 39 8.20 10.97 26.71
N ILE A 40 7.38 12.02 26.87
CA ILE A 40 7.31 13.19 25.98
C ILE A 40 8.01 14.35 26.69
N SER A 41 9.06 14.90 26.11
CA SER A 41 9.77 16.02 26.71
C SER A 41 10.67 16.78 25.75
N GLU A 42 10.61 18.09 25.82
CA GLU A 42 11.57 18.99 25.18
C GLU A 42 12.98 18.92 25.84
N HIS A 43 13.06 18.39 27.06
CA HIS A 43 14.28 18.32 27.87
C HIS A 43 14.97 16.96 27.81
N HIS A 44 14.74 16.14 26.81
CA HIS A 44 15.60 15.00 26.56
C HIS A 44 17.01 15.45 26.16
N TYR A 45 18.02 14.74 26.65
CA TYR A 45 19.40 15.12 26.39
C TYR A 45 19.77 14.93 24.94
N LYS A 46 20.23 15.95 24.25
CA LYS A 46 20.82 15.88 22.92
C LYS A 46 22.26 15.45 23.02
N LEU A 47 22.59 14.29 22.49
CA LEU A 47 23.97 13.79 22.52
C LEU A 47 24.69 14.29 21.26
N THR A 48 25.83 14.94 21.48
CA THR A 48 26.68 15.48 20.42
C THR A 48 27.86 14.56 20.15
N LYS A 49 28.28 14.51 18.91
CA LYS A 49 29.54 13.90 18.47
C LYS A 49 30.38 15.00 17.85
N ASP A 50 31.62 15.15 18.32
CA ASP A 50 32.52 16.21 17.87
C ASP A 50 31.88 17.63 17.92
N GLY A 51 31.07 17.88 18.97
CA GLY A 51 30.36 19.14 19.17
C GLY A 51 29.09 19.30 18.33
N LYS A 52 28.79 18.39 17.41
CA LYS A 52 27.63 18.46 16.53
C LYS A 52 26.52 17.48 16.97
N PHE A 53 25.27 17.95 16.96
CA PHE A 53 24.10 17.12 17.23
C PHE A 53 23.64 16.44 15.93
N GLU A 54 23.67 15.11 15.90
CA GLU A 54 23.32 14.29 14.73
C GLU A 54 21.97 13.55 14.90
N GLY A 55 21.11 14.00 15.83
CA GLY A 55 19.78 13.41 16.05
C GLY A 55 19.74 12.26 17.07
N LEU A 56 20.81 12.07 17.85
CA LEU A 56 20.82 11.09 18.94
C LEU A 56 20.37 11.73 20.24
N TYR A 57 19.27 11.24 20.78
CA TYR A 57 18.73 11.67 22.08
C TYR A 57 19.01 10.63 23.16
N LYS A 58 19.05 11.08 24.42
CA LYS A 58 18.99 10.22 25.60
C LYS A 58 17.78 10.63 26.43
N CYS A 59 16.89 9.69 26.69
CA CYS A 59 15.69 9.91 27.47
C CYS A 59 16.05 10.37 28.90
N LYS A 60 15.37 11.41 29.39
CA LYS A 60 15.59 11.89 30.76
C LYS A 60 15.10 10.90 31.82
N ASP A 61 14.07 10.12 31.51
CA ASP A 61 13.41 9.21 32.44
C ASP A 61 14.05 7.81 32.42
N CYS A 62 13.95 7.09 31.30
CA CYS A 62 14.48 5.72 31.21
C CYS A 62 15.98 5.64 30.84
N ARG A 63 16.63 6.76 30.52
CA ARG A 63 18.06 6.86 30.15
C ARG A 63 18.43 6.14 28.85
N CYS A 64 17.48 5.50 28.16
CA CYS A 64 17.72 4.87 26.85
C CYS A 64 18.05 5.90 25.78
N ARG A 65 18.91 5.50 24.84
CA ARG A 65 19.21 6.32 23.65
C ARG A 65 18.18 6.05 22.58
N PHE A 66 17.81 7.09 21.84
CA PHE A 66 16.87 6.97 20.74
C PHE A 66 17.08 8.02 19.65
N THR A 67 16.58 7.75 18.49
CA THR A 67 16.57 8.66 17.34
C THR A 67 15.17 8.75 16.77
N VAL A 68 14.91 9.73 15.91
CA VAL A 68 13.63 9.87 15.21
C VAL A 68 13.31 8.70 14.27
N ARG A 69 14.29 7.90 13.90
CA ARG A 69 14.10 6.73 13.01
C ARG A 69 13.48 5.53 13.71
N GLN A 70 13.66 5.37 15.01
CA GLN A 70 13.17 4.22 15.77
C GLN A 70 11.64 4.17 15.80
N GLY A 71 11.08 2.97 15.63
CA GLY A 71 9.63 2.76 15.47
C GLY A 71 9.08 3.27 14.14
N THR A 72 9.92 3.49 13.12
CA THR A 72 9.51 3.89 11.78
C THR A 72 10.06 2.95 10.72
N MET A 73 9.60 3.15 9.47
CA MET A 73 10.17 2.45 8.31
C MET A 73 11.68 2.72 8.10
N PHE A 74 12.25 3.70 8.77
CA PHE A 74 13.67 4.07 8.65
C PHE A 74 14.56 3.40 9.70
N GLU A 75 13.98 2.67 10.65
CA GLU A 75 14.71 2.01 11.73
C GLU A 75 15.73 1.00 11.21
N GLY A 76 16.93 1.00 11.81
CA GLY A 76 18.02 0.09 11.41
C GLY A 76 18.60 0.33 10.01
N SER A 77 18.20 1.41 9.33
CA SER A 77 18.74 1.75 8.01
C SER A 77 19.97 2.63 8.13
N ASN A 78 21.06 2.23 7.48
CA ASN A 78 22.27 3.04 7.33
C ASN A 78 22.18 4.06 6.19
N LEU A 79 21.09 4.04 5.43
CA LEU A 79 20.90 4.98 4.33
C LEU A 79 20.51 6.36 4.85
N PRO A 80 20.97 7.45 4.20
CA PRO A 80 20.52 8.79 4.49
C PRO A 80 18.99 8.95 4.35
N LEU A 81 18.36 9.71 5.24
CA LEU A 81 16.92 10.02 5.15
C LEU A 81 16.56 10.69 3.83
N LYS A 82 17.44 11.51 3.28
CA LYS A 82 17.28 12.14 1.97
C LYS A 82 16.98 11.11 0.88
N LYS A 83 17.71 9.99 0.84
CA LYS A 83 17.47 8.92 -0.13
C LYS A 83 16.12 8.22 0.10
N TRP A 84 15.71 8.07 1.35
CA TRP A 84 14.40 7.53 1.71
C TRP A 84 13.26 8.43 1.26
N PHE A 85 13.37 9.74 1.49
CA PHE A 85 12.32 10.68 1.09
C PHE A 85 12.17 10.74 -0.43
N TYR A 86 13.27 10.72 -1.17
CA TYR A 86 13.20 10.65 -2.63
C TYR A 86 12.60 9.31 -3.11
N ALA A 87 12.96 8.21 -2.48
CA ALA A 87 12.40 6.90 -2.81
C ALA A 87 10.88 6.86 -2.56
N ILE A 88 10.40 7.41 -1.44
CA ILE A 88 8.97 7.52 -1.12
C ILE A 88 8.27 8.41 -2.13
N TYR A 89 8.84 9.59 -2.43
CA TYR A 89 8.27 10.49 -3.44
C TYR A 89 8.13 9.82 -4.80
N LEU A 90 9.19 9.20 -5.30
CA LEU A 90 9.18 8.50 -6.58
C LEU A 90 8.19 7.33 -6.57
N PHE A 91 8.12 6.58 -5.48
CA PHE A 91 7.17 5.49 -5.34
C PHE A 91 5.71 5.97 -5.43
N LEU A 92 5.36 7.07 -4.76
CA LEU A 92 4.00 7.63 -4.74
C LEU A 92 3.64 8.37 -6.03
N SER A 93 4.62 8.99 -6.70
CA SER A 93 4.40 9.77 -7.93
C SER A 93 4.21 8.89 -9.17
N HIS A 94 4.72 7.66 -9.15
CA HIS A 94 4.60 6.75 -10.29
C HIS A 94 3.30 5.95 -10.23
N LYS A 95 2.29 6.37 -10.96
CA LYS A 95 0.95 5.76 -11.01
C LYS A 95 0.95 4.24 -11.21
N ARG A 96 1.95 3.68 -11.86
CA ARG A 96 2.11 2.24 -12.14
C ARG A 96 3.18 1.58 -11.29
N GLY A 97 3.80 2.33 -10.35
CA GLY A 97 4.95 1.89 -9.58
C GLY A 97 6.29 2.12 -10.29
N ILE A 98 7.38 1.85 -9.60
CA ILE A 98 8.76 2.02 -10.06
C ILE A 98 9.54 0.72 -9.87
N SER A 99 10.38 0.34 -10.85
CA SER A 99 11.25 -0.83 -10.71
C SER A 99 12.43 -0.53 -9.79
N SER A 100 12.96 -1.58 -9.13
CA SER A 100 14.15 -1.44 -8.29
C SER A 100 15.38 -1.01 -9.08
N CYS A 101 15.48 -1.38 -10.36
CA CYS A 101 16.55 -0.94 -11.24
C CYS A 101 16.46 0.56 -11.55
N GLN A 102 15.25 1.07 -11.77
CA GLN A 102 15.04 2.49 -12.01
C GLN A 102 15.31 3.29 -10.74
N LEU A 103 14.70 2.91 -9.63
CA LEU A 103 14.92 3.59 -8.34
C LEU A 103 16.41 3.60 -7.96
N ALA A 104 17.14 2.50 -8.20
CA ALA A 104 18.57 2.42 -7.91
C ALA A 104 19.37 3.50 -8.65
N ARG A 105 19.06 3.74 -9.92
CA ARG A 105 19.67 4.80 -10.74
C ARG A 105 19.29 6.19 -10.24
N ASP A 106 18.00 6.41 -9.95
CA ASP A 106 17.48 7.73 -9.59
C ASP A 106 18.05 8.24 -8.25
N ILE A 107 18.26 7.36 -7.26
CA ILE A 107 18.77 7.75 -5.94
C ILE A 107 20.22 7.30 -5.67
N ASN A 108 20.90 6.79 -6.69
CA ASN A 108 22.28 6.33 -6.60
C ASN A 108 22.52 5.34 -5.44
N VAL A 109 21.92 4.16 -5.55
CA VAL A 109 22.10 3.01 -4.65
C VAL A 109 22.22 1.73 -5.48
N THR A 110 22.59 0.60 -4.84
CA THR A 110 22.56 -0.69 -5.53
C THR A 110 21.11 -1.14 -5.79
N GLN A 111 20.89 -1.92 -6.85
CA GLN A 111 19.57 -2.50 -7.15
C GLN A 111 19.01 -3.30 -5.98
N LYS A 112 19.85 -4.07 -5.28
CA LYS A 112 19.45 -4.82 -4.07
C LYS A 112 18.95 -3.89 -2.97
N THR A 113 19.62 -2.77 -2.75
CA THR A 113 19.21 -1.74 -1.76
C THR A 113 17.88 -1.12 -2.16
N ALA A 114 17.73 -0.71 -3.41
CA ALA A 114 16.48 -0.14 -3.91
C ALA A 114 15.31 -1.13 -3.83
N TRP A 115 15.57 -2.41 -4.13
CA TRP A 115 14.57 -3.48 -3.97
C TRP A 115 14.09 -3.60 -2.53
N PHE A 116 15.03 -3.60 -1.57
CA PHE A 116 14.72 -3.65 -0.15
C PHE A 116 13.93 -2.43 0.32
N MET A 117 14.31 -1.23 -0.14
CA MET A 117 13.58 0.01 0.14
C MET A 117 12.14 -0.06 -0.35
N LEU A 118 11.92 -0.49 -1.61
CA LEU A 118 10.57 -0.61 -2.17
C LEU A 118 9.69 -1.59 -1.40
N HIS A 119 10.23 -2.74 -0.95
CA HIS A 119 9.48 -3.68 -0.13
C HIS A 119 9.12 -3.09 1.22
N ARG A 120 10.05 -2.35 1.84
CA ARG A 120 9.81 -1.70 3.13
C ARG A 120 8.77 -0.58 3.03
N ILE A 121 8.81 0.21 1.95
CA ILE A 121 7.79 1.24 1.67
C ILE A 121 6.42 0.56 1.51
N ARG A 122 6.29 -0.46 0.67
CA ARG A 122 5.02 -1.19 0.46
C ARG A 122 4.45 -1.76 1.74
N TYR A 123 5.30 -2.35 2.58
CA TYR A 123 4.88 -2.90 3.86
C TYR A 123 4.29 -1.83 4.80
N ASN A 124 4.88 -0.62 4.81
CA ASN A 124 4.43 0.46 5.69
C ASN A 124 3.29 1.31 5.12
N VAL A 125 3.00 1.19 3.83
CA VAL A 125 1.83 1.85 3.20
C VAL A 125 0.58 0.96 3.28
N LYS A 126 0.75 -0.32 3.66
CA LYS A 126 -0.36 -1.26 3.83
C LYS A 126 -1.28 -0.76 4.95
N ASP A 127 -2.55 -0.65 4.65
CA ASP A 127 -3.59 -0.39 5.62
C ASP A 127 -4.16 -1.76 6.06
N ASP A 128 -3.87 -2.15 7.30
CA ASP A 128 -4.36 -3.40 7.87
C ASP A 128 -5.75 -3.26 8.51
N ASP A 129 -6.22 -2.01 8.71
CA ASP A 129 -7.50 -1.69 9.34
C ASP A 129 -8.60 -1.36 8.31
N ALA A 130 -8.45 -1.82 7.07
CA ALA A 130 -9.45 -1.62 6.03
C ALA A 130 -10.81 -2.17 6.49
N ASN A 131 -11.80 -1.29 6.62
CA ASN A 131 -13.17 -1.62 6.98
C ASN A 131 -14.11 -0.88 6.03
N PHE A 132 -14.98 -1.64 5.38
CA PHE A 132 -15.88 -1.12 4.35
C PHE A 132 -17.31 -1.02 4.92
N ASN A 133 -17.78 0.21 5.10
CA ASN A 133 -19.03 0.52 5.79
C ASN A 133 -20.16 0.97 4.87
N ASP A 134 -19.88 1.10 3.57
CA ASP A 134 -20.79 1.69 2.60
C ASP A 134 -20.88 0.82 1.33
N MET A 135 -21.16 1.42 0.19
CA MET A 135 -21.19 0.71 -1.09
C MET A 135 -19.84 0.15 -1.46
N THR A 136 -19.72 -1.17 -1.52
CA THR A 136 -18.47 -1.87 -1.77
C THR A 136 -18.53 -2.66 -3.06
N GLN A 137 -17.70 -2.28 -4.03
CA GLN A 137 -17.48 -3.07 -5.24
C GLN A 137 -16.57 -4.25 -4.93
N VAL A 138 -16.94 -5.44 -5.36
CA VAL A 138 -16.14 -6.66 -5.19
C VAL A 138 -15.93 -7.34 -6.53
N ASP A 139 -14.70 -7.78 -6.76
CA ASP A 139 -14.35 -8.53 -7.97
C ASP A 139 -13.12 -9.40 -7.72
N GLU A 140 -12.90 -10.41 -8.54
CA GLU A 140 -11.67 -11.17 -8.48
C GLU A 140 -10.91 -11.13 -9.81
N THR A 141 -9.59 -11.21 -9.69
CA THR A 141 -8.70 -11.30 -10.83
C THR A 141 -7.68 -12.42 -10.68
N TYR A 142 -7.05 -12.80 -11.78
CA TYR A 142 -6.03 -13.82 -11.82
C TYR A 142 -4.72 -13.22 -12.32
N ILE A 143 -3.67 -13.31 -11.50
CA ILE A 143 -2.35 -12.75 -11.76
C ILE A 143 -1.36 -13.87 -12.06
N GLY A 144 -0.45 -13.63 -13.01
CA GLY A 144 0.62 -14.57 -13.39
C GLY A 144 0.22 -15.54 -14.50
N GLY A 145 1.21 -16.35 -14.92
CA GLY A 145 1.10 -17.48 -15.83
C GLY A 145 0.61 -17.18 -17.25
N LYS A 146 1.48 -17.34 -18.25
CA LYS A 146 1.04 -17.58 -19.62
C LYS A 146 0.49 -19.00 -19.69
N THR A 147 -0.81 -19.17 -19.75
CA THR A 147 -1.41 -20.47 -20.11
C THR A 147 -0.87 -20.87 -21.48
N LYS A 148 -0.02 -21.92 -21.55
CA LYS A 148 0.15 -22.63 -22.81
C LYS A 148 -1.26 -22.97 -23.29
N ARG A 149 -1.60 -22.62 -24.54
CA ARG A 149 -2.93 -22.88 -25.13
C ARG A 149 -3.25 -24.37 -25.02
N ASN A 150 -3.82 -24.78 -23.91
CA ASN A 150 -4.53 -26.06 -23.86
C ASN A 150 -5.92 -25.81 -24.43
N LYS A 151 -6.17 -26.42 -25.58
CA LYS A 151 -7.47 -26.44 -26.25
C LYS A 151 -8.55 -26.73 -25.21
N GLY A 152 -9.46 -25.77 -24.94
CA GLY A 152 -10.71 -25.98 -24.22
C GLY A 152 -10.79 -25.54 -22.76
N GLY A 153 -9.77 -24.88 -22.16
CA GLY A 153 -9.87 -24.37 -20.81
C GLY A 153 -10.31 -22.89 -20.76
N GLN A 154 -11.43 -22.59 -20.13
CA GLN A 154 -11.78 -21.23 -19.74
C GLN A 154 -10.64 -20.67 -18.88
N GLY A 155 -10.20 -19.43 -19.12
CA GLY A 155 -9.01 -18.78 -18.55
C GLY A 155 -8.88 -18.68 -17.01
N ARG A 156 -9.76 -19.34 -16.26
CA ARG A 156 -9.84 -19.37 -14.80
C ARG A 156 -9.07 -20.52 -14.12
N SER A 157 -8.20 -21.22 -14.82
CA SER A 157 -7.38 -22.27 -14.20
C SER A 157 -6.37 -21.68 -13.21
N THR A 158 -6.45 -22.07 -11.95
CA THR A 158 -5.54 -21.65 -10.86
C THR A 158 -4.19 -22.38 -10.87
N LYS A 159 -4.00 -23.38 -11.74
CA LYS A 159 -2.74 -24.18 -11.78
C LYS A 159 -1.49 -23.35 -12.09
N GLN A 160 -1.63 -22.20 -12.73
CA GLN A 160 -0.52 -21.30 -13.12
C GLN A 160 -0.84 -19.82 -12.84
N LYS A 161 -1.93 -19.52 -12.16
CA LYS A 161 -2.37 -18.15 -11.87
C LYS A 161 -2.75 -18.04 -10.41
N THR A 162 -2.39 -16.93 -9.80
CA THR A 162 -2.75 -16.59 -8.42
C THR A 162 -4.05 -15.80 -8.42
N PRO A 163 -5.14 -16.32 -7.85
CA PRO A 163 -6.37 -15.56 -7.71
C PRO A 163 -6.23 -14.50 -6.62
N VAL A 164 -6.68 -13.31 -6.92
CA VAL A 164 -6.69 -12.16 -6.02
C VAL A 164 -8.11 -11.61 -5.99
N MET A 165 -8.66 -11.43 -4.81
CA MET A 165 -9.93 -10.76 -4.58
C MET A 165 -9.68 -9.32 -4.19
N GLY A 166 -10.47 -8.40 -4.73
CA GLY A 166 -10.45 -6.99 -4.41
C GLY A 166 -11.78 -6.49 -3.89
N LEU A 167 -11.68 -5.53 -2.99
CA LEU A 167 -12.80 -4.74 -2.47
C LEU A 167 -12.45 -3.27 -2.70
N LEU A 168 -13.42 -2.48 -3.16
CA LEU A 168 -13.24 -1.05 -3.40
C LEU A 168 -14.45 -0.28 -2.89
N SER A 169 -14.22 0.71 -2.04
CA SER A 169 -15.23 1.68 -1.61
C SER A 169 -14.54 3.03 -1.38
N ASP A 170 -15.15 4.13 -1.81
CA ASP A 170 -14.69 5.51 -1.61
C ASP A 170 -13.21 5.76 -1.96
N GLY A 171 -12.72 5.09 -3.00
CA GLY A 171 -11.33 5.19 -3.46
C GLY A 171 -10.33 4.38 -2.63
N LEU A 172 -10.77 3.73 -1.55
CA LEU A 172 -9.97 2.75 -0.80
C LEU A 172 -10.06 1.38 -1.48
N VAL A 173 -8.93 0.77 -1.74
CA VAL A 173 -8.84 -0.57 -2.31
C VAL A 173 -8.13 -1.52 -1.35
N TYR A 174 -8.76 -2.65 -1.10
CA TYR A 174 -8.14 -3.78 -0.43
C TYR A 174 -8.04 -4.95 -1.40
N ALA A 175 -6.86 -5.53 -1.54
CA ALA A 175 -6.61 -6.67 -2.42
C ALA A 175 -5.93 -7.80 -1.65
N LYS A 176 -6.54 -8.99 -1.65
CA LYS A 176 -6.09 -10.18 -0.91
C LYS A 176 -5.88 -11.36 -1.86
N VAL A 177 -4.71 -11.99 -1.74
CA VAL A 177 -4.48 -13.29 -2.40
C VAL A 177 -5.37 -14.33 -1.75
N ILE A 178 -6.15 -15.03 -2.55
CA ILE A 178 -7.07 -16.07 -2.09
C ILE A 178 -6.66 -17.45 -2.62
N LYS A 179 -7.05 -18.51 -1.92
CA LYS A 179 -6.73 -19.88 -2.32
C LYS A 179 -7.44 -20.29 -3.62
N ASN A 180 -8.66 -19.86 -3.79
CA ASN A 180 -9.51 -20.07 -4.96
C ASN A 180 -10.70 -19.11 -4.91
N ALA A 181 -11.40 -18.93 -6.03
CA ALA A 181 -12.56 -18.06 -6.12
C ALA A 181 -13.89 -18.80 -5.90
N ARG A 182 -13.94 -19.75 -4.97
CA ARG A 182 -15.20 -20.40 -4.58
C ARG A 182 -16.02 -19.51 -3.65
N SER A 183 -17.35 -19.59 -3.75
CA SER A 183 -18.29 -18.78 -2.99
C SER A 183 -17.96 -18.69 -1.48
N LYS A 184 -17.61 -19.81 -0.84
CA LYS A 184 -17.24 -19.82 0.59
C LYS A 184 -16.00 -18.95 0.91
N VAL A 185 -15.01 -18.93 0.00
CA VAL A 185 -13.78 -18.16 0.21
C VAL A 185 -14.05 -16.67 -0.01
N LEU A 186 -14.80 -16.34 -1.07
CA LEU A 186 -15.17 -14.96 -1.38
C LEU A 186 -16.04 -14.35 -0.28
N LEU A 187 -17.07 -15.07 0.16
CA LEU A 187 -17.94 -14.62 1.26
C LEU A 187 -17.14 -14.43 2.54
N GLY A 188 -16.20 -15.33 2.86
CA GLY A 188 -15.35 -15.19 4.04
C GLY A 188 -14.46 -13.94 4.03
N VAL A 189 -14.01 -13.47 2.86
CA VAL A 189 -13.27 -12.19 2.75
C VAL A 189 -14.21 -10.99 2.89
N ILE A 190 -15.41 -11.09 2.32
CA ILE A 190 -16.44 -10.04 2.47
C ILE A 190 -16.83 -9.92 3.95
N ASP A 191 -17.10 -11.03 4.64
CA ASP A 191 -17.48 -11.06 6.05
C ASP A 191 -16.40 -10.50 7.00
N GLU A 192 -15.14 -10.64 6.62
CA GLU A 192 -14.00 -10.12 7.40
C GLU A 192 -13.89 -8.59 7.32
N LEU A 193 -14.32 -7.99 6.19
CA LEU A 193 -13.97 -6.61 5.85
C LEU A 193 -15.18 -5.69 5.64
N VAL A 194 -16.35 -6.24 5.32
CA VAL A 194 -17.55 -5.47 4.98
C VAL A 194 -18.59 -5.59 6.08
N ARG A 195 -19.13 -4.47 6.48
CA ARG A 195 -20.20 -4.39 7.48
C ARG A 195 -21.50 -5.00 6.95
N LYS A 196 -22.23 -5.75 7.78
CA LYS A 196 -23.42 -6.54 7.36
C LYS A 196 -24.59 -5.71 6.79
N ASP A 197 -24.68 -4.44 7.15
CA ASP A 197 -25.70 -3.51 6.65
C ASP A 197 -25.27 -2.74 5.39
N SER A 198 -24.11 -3.07 4.82
CA SER A 198 -23.57 -2.43 3.63
C SER A 198 -24.09 -3.06 2.33
N THR A 199 -24.03 -2.29 1.25
CA THR A 199 -24.35 -2.76 -0.10
C THR A 199 -23.10 -3.33 -0.77
N VAL A 200 -23.16 -4.58 -1.21
CA VAL A 200 -22.11 -5.25 -1.98
C VAL A 200 -22.48 -5.27 -3.45
N ILE A 201 -21.62 -4.77 -4.31
CA ILE A 201 -21.81 -4.70 -5.77
C ILE A 201 -20.83 -5.68 -6.42
N SER A 202 -21.34 -6.64 -7.21
CA SER A 202 -20.52 -7.60 -7.95
C SER A 202 -20.97 -7.78 -9.38
N ASP A 203 -20.18 -8.51 -10.17
CA ASP A 203 -20.63 -9.04 -11.44
C ASP A 203 -21.66 -10.19 -11.25
N SER A 204 -22.24 -10.67 -12.36
CA SER A 204 -23.21 -11.76 -12.39
C SER A 204 -22.61 -13.15 -12.18
N TRP A 205 -21.34 -13.26 -11.76
CA TRP A 205 -20.73 -14.56 -11.58
C TRP A 205 -21.31 -15.33 -10.38
N SER A 206 -21.59 -16.61 -10.59
CA SER A 206 -22.25 -17.49 -9.60
C SER A 206 -21.50 -17.63 -8.26
N GLY A 207 -20.21 -17.28 -8.23
CA GLY A 207 -19.42 -17.22 -7.00
C GLY A 207 -19.99 -16.28 -5.94
N TYR A 208 -20.70 -15.23 -6.35
CA TYR A 208 -21.30 -14.23 -5.49
C TYR A 208 -22.78 -14.50 -5.11
N ASN A 209 -23.40 -15.56 -5.61
CA ASN A 209 -24.83 -15.84 -5.38
C ASN A 209 -25.24 -15.92 -3.90
N LYS A 210 -24.31 -16.26 -3.00
CA LYS A 210 -24.59 -16.36 -1.57
C LYS A 210 -24.51 -15.03 -0.83
N VAL A 211 -23.93 -14.00 -1.43
CA VAL A 211 -23.79 -12.66 -0.82
C VAL A 211 -25.16 -12.09 -0.47
N LYS A 212 -26.16 -12.27 -1.31
CA LYS A 212 -27.56 -11.82 -1.10
C LYS A 212 -28.22 -12.36 0.18
N ASN A 213 -27.68 -13.41 0.80
CA ASN A 213 -28.25 -13.98 2.01
C ASN A 213 -27.86 -13.18 3.26
N GLU A 214 -26.81 -12.36 3.17
CA GLU A 214 -26.20 -11.69 4.32
C GLU A 214 -26.02 -10.17 4.11
N TYR A 215 -26.08 -9.71 2.85
CA TYR A 215 -25.85 -8.31 2.45
C TYR A 215 -26.92 -7.83 1.48
N ILE A 216 -27.08 -6.53 1.37
CA ILE A 216 -27.76 -5.90 0.23
C ILE A 216 -26.85 -6.14 -0.98
N HIS A 217 -27.29 -6.96 -1.93
CA HIS A 217 -26.43 -7.40 -3.05
C HIS A 217 -26.97 -6.88 -4.37
N GLU A 218 -26.19 -6.01 -4.99
CA GLU A 218 -26.44 -5.45 -6.31
C GLU A 218 -25.56 -6.14 -7.36
N VAL A 219 -26.18 -6.55 -8.44
CA VAL A 219 -25.51 -7.32 -9.51
C VAL A 219 -25.47 -6.50 -10.80
N VAL A 220 -24.29 -6.46 -11.43
CA VAL A 220 -24.08 -5.83 -12.73
C VAL A 220 -23.86 -6.90 -13.80
N GLU A 221 -24.69 -6.89 -14.86
CA GLU A 221 -24.67 -7.94 -15.88
C GLU A 221 -23.79 -7.58 -17.07
N HIS A 222 -22.48 -7.69 -16.92
CA HIS A 222 -21.51 -7.42 -17.98
C HIS A 222 -21.70 -8.32 -19.21
N SER A 223 -22.19 -9.54 -19.04
CA SER A 223 -22.47 -10.46 -20.13
C SER A 223 -23.52 -9.93 -21.12
N LEU A 224 -24.38 -9.04 -20.68
CA LEU A 224 -25.39 -8.36 -21.49
C LEU A 224 -24.95 -6.97 -21.99
N GLY A 225 -23.68 -6.60 -21.78
CA GLY A 225 -23.16 -5.27 -22.11
C GLY A 225 -23.64 -4.16 -21.17
N ILE A 226 -24.21 -4.51 -20.01
CA ILE A 226 -24.67 -3.56 -19.00
C ILE A 226 -23.53 -3.31 -18.04
N TYR A 227 -22.95 -2.11 -18.10
CA TYR A 227 -21.83 -1.67 -17.23
C TYR A 227 -22.30 -0.88 -16.00
N VAL A 228 -23.54 -0.40 -16.04
CA VAL A 228 -24.22 0.30 -14.95
C VAL A 228 -25.63 -0.25 -14.86
N ASN A 229 -26.07 -0.70 -13.70
CA ASN A 229 -27.43 -1.19 -13.56
C ASN A 229 -28.45 -0.03 -13.51
N LYS A 230 -29.76 -0.32 -13.41
CA LYS A 230 -30.84 0.67 -13.44
C LYS A 230 -30.77 1.66 -12.26
N ASP A 231 -30.16 1.24 -11.15
CA ASP A 231 -30.05 2.01 -9.91
C ASP A 231 -28.70 2.77 -9.83
N GLY A 232 -27.89 2.74 -10.91
CA GLY A 232 -26.64 3.46 -11.04
C GLY A 232 -25.42 2.71 -10.48
N PHE A 233 -25.57 1.46 -10.03
CA PHE A 233 -24.45 0.67 -9.52
C PHE A 233 -23.58 0.11 -10.65
N HIS A 234 -22.27 0.07 -10.41
CA HIS A 234 -21.29 -0.41 -11.38
C HIS A 234 -20.07 -1.05 -10.68
N THR A 235 -19.28 -1.81 -11.44
CA THR A 235 -17.99 -2.38 -11.01
C THR A 235 -16.80 -1.78 -11.77
N ASN A 236 -17.00 -0.69 -12.50
CA ASN A 236 -15.99 -0.09 -13.37
C ASN A 236 -14.74 0.36 -12.59
N SER A 237 -14.89 0.82 -11.35
CA SER A 237 -13.77 1.33 -10.56
C SER A 237 -12.81 0.22 -10.14
N ILE A 238 -13.32 -0.93 -9.71
CA ILE A 238 -12.48 -2.08 -9.36
C ILE A 238 -11.86 -2.72 -10.60
N GLU A 239 -12.54 -2.71 -11.76
CA GLU A 239 -11.99 -3.17 -13.03
C GLU A 239 -10.84 -2.27 -13.50
N ASP A 240 -10.96 -0.93 -13.36
CA ASP A 240 -9.88 0.01 -13.65
C ASP A 240 -8.68 -0.23 -12.73
N PHE A 241 -8.92 -0.47 -11.43
CA PHE A 241 -7.86 -0.86 -10.51
C PHE A 241 -7.11 -2.11 -10.99
N TRP A 242 -7.82 -3.17 -11.41
CA TRP A 242 -7.18 -4.37 -11.95
C TRP A 242 -6.38 -4.09 -13.22
N SER A 243 -6.90 -3.25 -14.10
CA SER A 243 -6.19 -2.83 -15.29
C SER A 243 -4.87 -2.13 -14.95
N GLN A 244 -4.89 -1.22 -13.98
CA GLN A 244 -3.70 -0.50 -13.52
C GLN A 244 -2.71 -1.44 -12.82
N LEU A 245 -3.17 -2.31 -11.94
CA LEU A 245 -2.35 -3.29 -11.23
C LEU A 245 -1.64 -4.24 -12.21
N LYS A 246 -2.38 -4.82 -13.16
CA LYS A 246 -1.81 -5.72 -14.18
C LYS A 246 -0.77 -5.03 -15.05
N ARG A 247 -1.01 -3.79 -15.47
CA ARG A 247 -0.02 -2.99 -16.23
C ARG A 247 1.23 -2.72 -15.40
N GLY A 248 1.08 -2.43 -14.10
CA GLY A 248 2.20 -2.26 -13.17
C GLY A 248 3.02 -3.56 -13.04
N ILE A 249 2.36 -4.69 -12.82
CA ILE A 249 3.01 -5.99 -12.71
C ILE A 249 3.77 -6.34 -13.99
N ILE A 250 3.13 -6.25 -15.16
CA ILE A 250 3.76 -6.58 -16.45
C ILE A 250 4.90 -5.61 -16.77
N GLY A 251 4.72 -4.30 -16.51
CA GLY A 251 5.73 -3.28 -16.84
C GLY A 251 6.93 -3.24 -15.91
N ILE A 252 6.77 -3.68 -14.64
CA ILE A 252 7.83 -3.60 -13.63
C ILE A 252 8.50 -4.94 -13.38
N TYR A 253 7.71 -6.03 -13.28
CA TYR A 253 8.21 -7.34 -12.85
C TYR A 253 8.36 -8.33 -14.00
N TYR A 254 7.82 -8.04 -15.17
CA TYR A 254 7.94 -8.71 -16.47
C TYR A 254 7.54 -10.20 -16.50
N LEU A 255 7.84 -10.96 -15.45
CA LEU A 255 7.47 -12.38 -15.29
C LEU A 255 7.06 -12.60 -13.84
N VAL A 256 5.79 -12.81 -13.61
CA VAL A 256 5.21 -13.28 -12.34
C VAL A 256 4.40 -14.53 -12.61
#